data_343147b7e355afb957923acaa4c930b9
#
_entry.id   343147b7e355afb957923acaa4c930b9
#
_cell.length_a   1.000
_cell.length_b   1.000
_cell.length_c   1.000
_cell.angle_alpha   90.00
_cell.angle_beta   90.00
_cell.angle_gamma   90.00
#
_symmetry.space_group_name_H-M   'P 1'
#
loop_
_entity.id
_entity.type
_entity.pdbx_description
1 polymer ?
#
loop_
_entity_poly.entity_id
_entity_poly.type
_entity_poly.pdbx_seq_one_letter_code
_entity_poly.pdbx_strand_id
1 'polypeptide(L)'
;MKQRLFTRDFTLLALGQALSLAGNYALRFALSMYVLELTGSAGVFAGMLALAMAPTVLLSPLGGALADRCDRRRLMAGMDAASGLAVLLALPFFRSAGGVLPAGALLFALSVLGAFESPVVQACLPQLLSGERLLRGNSVVNQIQALAGLVTPFLGGLAYAGLGLGPVLLAAGLCFLLTAGLECFIRLPAPGPRGGGGLLSGLGRDLRESLRFLRREEPGLLRLLLLAAGASFFVSGTAAVGFPHLVRNVLGLSAELYGASESVLGAAAVLGALAAGIFGPRLKRWERLAGAFGLALLPAGAGFAARLGPTALYLLLTCGLFAGQFVCSMFSVLALSHIQQRTPEHLTGKVTALTMTLSTCAQPLGQLLYGQFFDLAGSAPEYVLLPTAAALCLLPRALSTPKPTA
;
A
#
# COMPACT_ATOMS: atom_id res chain seq x y z
N MET A 1 5.22 36.08 -15.63
CA MET A 1 3.91 35.82 -15.02
C MET A 1 3.96 34.49 -14.26
N LYS A 2 3.72 34.44 -12.95
CA LYS A 2 3.62 33.18 -12.20
C LYS A 2 2.36 32.46 -12.67
N GLN A 3 2.50 31.47 -13.53
CA GLN A 3 1.38 30.66 -13.99
C GLN A 3 0.83 29.85 -12.81
N ARG A 4 -0.51 29.91 -12.59
CA ARG A 4 -1.20 29.24 -11.47
C ARG A 4 -1.03 27.72 -11.58
N LEU A 5 -0.73 27.04 -10.47
CA LEU A 5 -0.67 25.57 -10.39
C LEU A 5 -2.08 24.97 -10.59
N PHE A 6 -3.06 25.49 -9.86
CA PHE A 6 -4.45 25.05 -9.93
C PHE A 6 -5.14 25.66 -11.17
N THR A 7 -4.90 25.01 -12.32
CA THR A 7 -5.70 25.20 -13.52
C THR A 7 -7.02 24.42 -13.38
N ARG A 8 -8.04 24.75 -14.18
CA ARG A 8 -9.32 24.02 -14.16
C ARG A 8 -9.12 22.51 -14.26
N ASP A 9 -8.34 22.06 -15.23
CA ASP A 9 -8.17 20.63 -15.51
C ASP A 9 -7.37 19.93 -14.41
N PHE A 10 -6.31 20.55 -13.87
CA PHE A 10 -5.57 19.99 -12.73
C PHE A 10 -6.43 19.97 -11.45
N THR A 11 -7.28 20.98 -11.23
CA THR A 11 -8.20 21.00 -10.08
C THR A 11 -9.23 19.87 -10.17
N LEU A 12 -9.80 19.65 -11.35
CA LEU A 12 -10.73 18.52 -11.59
C LEU A 12 -10.04 17.16 -11.33
N LEU A 13 -8.80 16.98 -11.84
CA LEU A 13 -8.02 15.78 -11.59
C LEU A 13 -7.76 15.58 -10.08
N ALA A 14 -7.31 16.62 -9.38
CA ALA A 14 -6.99 16.54 -7.94
C ALA A 14 -8.25 16.25 -7.09
N LEU A 15 -9.39 16.87 -7.39
CA LEU A 15 -10.65 16.59 -6.72
C LEU A 15 -11.15 15.18 -7.02
N GLY A 16 -11.09 14.74 -8.29
CA GLY A 16 -11.43 13.38 -8.68
C GLY A 16 -10.58 12.36 -7.90
N GLN A 17 -9.26 12.54 -7.87
CA GLN A 17 -8.37 11.68 -7.13
C GLN A 17 -8.69 11.65 -5.62
N ALA A 18 -9.02 12.78 -5.01
CA ALA A 18 -9.39 12.82 -3.60
C ALA A 18 -10.67 12.02 -3.32
N LEU A 19 -11.68 12.15 -4.18
CA LEU A 19 -12.95 11.41 -4.07
C LEU A 19 -12.77 9.91 -4.33
N SER A 20 -12.07 9.53 -5.42
CA SER A 20 -11.82 8.13 -5.78
C SER A 20 -11.03 7.41 -4.68
N LEU A 21 -9.96 8.02 -4.17
CA LEU A 21 -9.15 7.45 -3.09
C LEU A 21 -9.94 7.34 -1.77
N ALA A 22 -10.73 8.35 -1.42
CA ALA A 22 -11.58 8.28 -0.24
C ALA A 22 -12.60 7.14 -0.35
N GLY A 23 -13.30 7.02 -1.49
CA GLY A 23 -14.21 5.91 -1.76
C GLY A 23 -13.50 4.56 -1.67
N ASN A 24 -12.33 4.42 -2.31
CA ASN A 24 -11.57 3.18 -2.36
C ASN A 24 -11.08 2.73 -0.98
N TYR A 25 -10.47 3.62 -0.19
CA TYR A 25 -9.96 3.27 1.14
C TYR A 25 -11.09 2.95 2.13
N ALA A 26 -12.18 3.74 2.11
CA ALA A 26 -13.34 3.45 2.96
C ALA A 26 -13.98 2.11 2.62
N LEU A 27 -14.15 1.80 1.33
CA LEU A 27 -14.73 0.56 0.86
C LEU A 27 -13.84 -0.64 1.21
N ARG A 28 -12.54 -0.55 0.95
CA ARG A 28 -11.58 -1.62 1.30
C ARG A 28 -11.60 -1.89 2.79
N PHE A 29 -11.60 -0.85 3.61
CA PHE A 29 -11.71 -0.98 5.07
C PHE A 29 -13.00 -1.69 5.47
N ALA A 30 -14.15 -1.22 4.98
CA ALA A 30 -15.45 -1.78 5.33
C ALA A 30 -15.60 -3.23 4.89
N LEU A 31 -15.18 -3.59 3.66
CA LEU A 31 -15.19 -4.98 3.17
C LEU A 31 -14.25 -5.87 3.98
N SER A 32 -13.07 -5.35 4.36
CA SER A 32 -12.11 -6.07 5.19
C SER A 32 -12.70 -6.38 6.56
N MET A 33 -13.33 -5.40 7.21
CA MET A 33 -14.00 -5.59 8.50
C MET A 33 -15.17 -6.55 8.40
N TYR A 34 -16.01 -6.41 7.37
CA TYR A 34 -17.13 -7.29 7.11
C TYR A 34 -16.70 -8.77 6.99
N VAL A 35 -15.64 -9.04 6.21
CA VAL A 35 -15.14 -10.41 6.04
C VAL A 35 -14.52 -10.96 7.32
N LEU A 36 -13.77 -10.14 8.04
CA LEU A 36 -13.16 -10.53 9.31
C LEU A 36 -14.22 -10.83 10.37
N GLU A 37 -15.28 -10.03 10.46
CA GLU A 37 -16.42 -10.26 11.36
C GLU A 37 -17.24 -11.50 10.97
N LEU A 38 -17.44 -11.72 9.67
CA LEU A 38 -18.20 -12.85 9.17
C LEU A 38 -17.50 -14.20 9.40
N THR A 39 -16.18 -14.23 9.24
CA THR A 39 -15.40 -15.49 9.22
C THR A 39 -14.65 -15.75 10.52
N GLY A 40 -14.29 -14.71 11.25
CA GLY A 40 -13.37 -14.80 12.38
C GLY A 40 -11.94 -15.25 12.01
N SER A 41 -11.66 -15.54 10.73
CA SER A 41 -10.42 -16.13 10.25
C SER A 41 -9.48 -15.08 9.66
N ALA A 42 -8.28 -14.99 10.23
CA ALA A 42 -7.18 -14.18 9.67
C ALA A 42 -6.70 -14.74 8.33
N GLY A 43 -6.76 -16.05 8.12
CA GLY A 43 -6.38 -16.71 6.87
C GLY A 43 -7.30 -16.36 5.71
N VAL A 44 -8.63 -16.37 5.92
CA VAL A 44 -9.61 -15.94 4.90
C VAL A 44 -9.42 -14.47 4.57
N PHE A 45 -9.28 -13.61 5.57
CA PHE A 45 -9.03 -12.20 5.41
C PHE A 45 -7.72 -11.94 4.63
N ALA A 46 -6.63 -12.61 5.00
CA ALA A 46 -5.35 -12.54 4.31
C ALA A 46 -5.42 -13.00 2.86
N GLY A 47 -6.16 -14.09 2.59
CA GLY A 47 -6.42 -14.60 1.25
C GLY A 47 -7.09 -13.56 0.36
N MET A 48 -8.05 -12.82 0.89
CA MET A 48 -8.74 -11.75 0.16
C MET A 48 -7.82 -10.56 -0.13
N LEU A 49 -7.01 -10.12 0.85
CA LEU A 49 -6.04 -9.05 0.63
C LEU A 49 -5.01 -9.45 -0.43
N ALA A 50 -4.48 -10.66 -0.38
CA ALA A 50 -3.53 -11.17 -1.35
C ALA A 50 -4.16 -11.28 -2.74
N LEU A 51 -5.41 -11.77 -2.84
CA LEU A 51 -6.17 -11.83 -4.08
C LEU A 51 -6.39 -10.43 -4.67
N ALA A 52 -6.66 -9.43 -3.83
CA ALA A 52 -6.82 -8.04 -4.26
C ALA A 52 -5.50 -7.41 -4.72
N MET A 53 -4.34 -7.85 -4.24
CA MET A 53 -3.04 -7.33 -4.67
C MET A 53 -2.53 -7.95 -5.98
N ALA A 54 -2.92 -9.19 -6.29
CA ALA A 54 -2.44 -9.91 -7.46
C ALA A 54 -2.67 -9.17 -8.79
N PRO A 55 -3.86 -8.60 -9.09
CA PRO A 55 -4.07 -7.82 -10.30
C PRO A 55 -3.16 -6.59 -10.38
N THR A 56 -2.96 -5.89 -9.29
CA THR A 56 -2.11 -4.70 -9.24
C THR A 56 -0.67 -5.04 -9.64
N VAL A 57 -0.12 -6.13 -9.12
CA VAL A 57 1.24 -6.58 -9.45
C VAL A 57 1.35 -7.01 -10.92
N LEU A 58 0.38 -7.81 -11.39
CA LEU A 58 0.45 -8.43 -12.71
C LEU A 58 0.05 -7.49 -13.85
N LEU A 59 -0.95 -6.62 -13.63
CA LEU A 59 -1.57 -5.83 -14.69
C LEU A 59 -1.06 -4.37 -14.74
N SER A 60 -0.44 -3.84 -13.67
CA SER A 60 0.05 -2.47 -13.64
C SER A 60 1.01 -2.12 -14.81
N PRO A 61 1.93 -3.00 -15.26
CA PRO A 61 2.74 -2.73 -16.45
C PRO A 61 1.92 -2.59 -17.74
N LEU A 62 0.80 -3.33 -17.83
CA LEU A 62 -0.13 -3.23 -18.97
C LEU A 62 -0.93 -1.93 -18.93
N GLY A 63 -1.22 -1.44 -17.72
CA GLY A 63 -1.88 -0.14 -17.52
C GLY A 63 -1.07 1.02 -18.10
N GLY A 64 0.24 1.02 -17.90
CA GLY A 64 1.14 2.01 -18.53
C GLY A 64 1.09 1.97 -20.05
N ALA A 65 1.13 0.76 -20.64
CA ALA A 65 1.03 0.60 -22.10
C ALA A 65 -0.31 1.05 -22.67
N LEU A 66 -1.39 0.81 -21.93
CA LEU A 66 -2.74 1.25 -22.31
C LEU A 66 -2.86 2.78 -22.24
N ALA A 67 -2.29 3.39 -21.19
CA ALA A 67 -2.22 4.84 -21.01
C ALA A 67 -1.50 5.56 -22.18
N ASP A 68 -0.53 4.89 -22.83
CA ASP A 68 0.20 5.45 -23.97
C ASP A 68 -0.53 5.34 -25.29
N ARG A 69 -1.49 4.41 -25.42
CA ARG A 69 -2.20 4.10 -26.69
C ARG A 69 -3.62 4.63 -26.75
N CYS A 70 -4.27 4.84 -25.61
CA CYS A 70 -5.66 5.22 -25.53
C CYS A 70 -5.85 6.66 -25.02
N ASP A 71 -7.05 7.19 -25.23
CA ASP A 71 -7.46 8.47 -24.63
C ASP A 71 -7.52 8.32 -23.11
N ARG A 72 -6.55 8.94 -22.42
CA ARG A 72 -6.38 8.84 -20.96
C ARG A 72 -7.61 9.32 -20.21
N ARG A 73 -8.27 10.37 -20.67
CA ARG A 73 -9.51 10.88 -20.08
C ARG A 73 -10.61 9.83 -20.11
N ARG A 74 -10.82 9.19 -21.29
CA ARG A 74 -11.85 8.14 -21.44
C ARG A 74 -11.52 6.91 -20.60
N LEU A 75 -10.23 6.58 -20.49
CA LEU A 75 -9.78 5.47 -19.66
C LEU A 75 -10.05 5.72 -18.17
N MET A 76 -9.65 6.88 -17.63
CA MET A 76 -9.88 7.24 -16.23
C MET A 76 -11.39 7.24 -15.93
N ALA A 77 -12.17 8.04 -16.64
CA ALA A 77 -13.61 8.13 -16.44
C ALA A 77 -14.33 6.79 -16.62
N GLY A 78 -13.87 5.96 -17.56
CA GLY A 78 -14.42 4.61 -17.79
C GLY A 78 -14.11 3.65 -16.64
N MET A 79 -12.91 3.71 -16.06
CA MET A 79 -12.50 2.86 -14.94
C MET A 79 -13.22 3.25 -13.64
N ASP A 80 -13.32 4.56 -13.34
CA ASP A 80 -14.09 5.03 -12.19
C ASP A 80 -15.59 4.75 -12.35
N ALA A 81 -16.16 4.93 -13.53
CA ALA A 81 -17.55 4.56 -13.81
C ALA A 81 -17.78 3.05 -13.63
N ALA A 82 -16.87 2.21 -14.14
CA ALA A 82 -16.94 0.76 -13.96
C ALA A 82 -16.79 0.36 -12.49
N SER A 83 -15.91 1.01 -11.73
CA SER A 83 -15.74 0.81 -10.28
C SER A 83 -17.01 1.18 -9.53
N GLY A 84 -17.58 2.35 -9.80
CA GLY A 84 -18.83 2.78 -9.19
C GLY A 84 -20.00 1.84 -9.49
N LEU A 85 -20.16 1.44 -10.76
CA LEU A 85 -21.18 0.47 -11.17
C LEU A 85 -20.98 -0.90 -10.51
N ALA A 86 -19.74 -1.41 -10.44
CA ALA A 86 -19.44 -2.68 -9.80
C ALA A 86 -19.84 -2.66 -8.31
N VAL A 87 -19.53 -1.57 -7.60
CA VAL A 87 -19.91 -1.40 -6.19
C VAL A 87 -21.43 -1.35 -6.02
N LEU A 88 -22.13 -0.56 -6.85
CA LEU A 88 -23.59 -0.42 -6.75
C LEU A 88 -24.32 -1.71 -7.12
N LEU A 89 -23.84 -2.44 -8.13
CA LEU A 89 -24.38 -3.74 -8.52
C LEU A 89 -24.11 -4.84 -7.47
N ALA A 90 -23.06 -4.71 -6.67
CA ALA A 90 -22.78 -5.62 -5.57
C ALA A 90 -23.69 -5.41 -4.35
N LEU A 91 -24.26 -4.22 -4.15
CA LEU A 91 -25.11 -3.87 -2.99
C LEU A 91 -26.26 -4.87 -2.71
N PRO A 92 -27.05 -5.31 -3.71
CA PRO A 92 -28.14 -6.27 -3.48
C PRO A 92 -27.66 -7.61 -2.92
N PHE A 93 -26.47 -8.07 -3.35
CA PHE A 93 -25.90 -9.35 -2.89
C PHE A 93 -25.54 -9.31 -1.41
N PHE A 94 -25.06 -8.17 -0.90
CA PHE A 94 -24.78 -8.01 0.53
C PHE A 94 -26.04 -7.89 1.38
N ARG A 95 -27.17 -7.49 0.79
CA ARG A 95 -28.47 -7.44 1.47
C ARG A 95 -29.18 -8.80 1.55
N SER A 96 -29.03 -9.62 0.51
CA SER A 96 -29.82 -10.87 0.38
C SER A 96 -29.10 -12.09 0.91
N ALA A 97 -27.83 -12.28 0.58
CA ALA A 97 -27.08 -13.49 0.90
C ALA A 97 -25.80 -13.23 1.67
N GLY A 98 -25.20 -12.03 1.50
CA GLY A 98 -23.91 -11.70 2.08
C GLY A 98 -22.82 -12.72 1.72
N GLY A 99 -21.63 -12.54 2.25
CA GLY A 99 -20.63 -13.59 2.21
C GLY A 99 -19.26 -13.13 1.74
N VAL A 100 -18.30 -14.03 1.91
CA VAL A 100 -16.90 -13.84 1.55
C VAL A 100 -16.72 -13.74 0.04
N LEU A 101 -17.45 -14.55 -0.73
CA LEU A 101 -17.31 -14.62 -2.17
C LEU A 101 -17.70 -13.30 -2.89
N PRO A 102 -18.86 -12.68 -2.62
CA PRO A 102 -19.19 -11.37 -3.19
C PRO A 102 -18.18 -10.28 -2.80
N ALA A 103 -17.71 -10.28 -1.54
CA ALA A 103 -16.71 -9.33 -1.08
C ALA A 103 -15.37 -9.52 -1.79
N GLY A 104 -14.91 -10.77 -1.95
CA GLY A 104 -13.70 -11.11 -2.70
C GLY A 104 -13.78 -10.75 -4.17
N ALA A 105 -14.91 -11.07 -4.82
CA ALA A 105 -15.14 -10.74 -6.21
C ALA A 105 -15.12 -9.21 -6.46
N LEU A 106 -15.75 -8.44 -5.57
CA LEU A 106 -15.75 -6.99 -5.65
C LEU A 106 -14.34 -6.42 -5.44
N LEU A 107 -13.60 -6.86 -4.41
CA LEU A 107 -12.22 -6.44 -4.16
C LEU A 107 -11.31 -6.77 -5.34
N PHE A 108 -11.45 -7.96 -5.93
CA PHE A 108 -10.69 -8.37 -7.10
C PHE A 108 -10.99 -7.49 -8.31
N ALA A 109 -12.28 -7.25 -8.62
CA ALA A 109 -12.70 -6.40 -9.74
C ALA A 109 -12.14 -4.97 -9.60
N LEU A 110 -12.26 -4.37 -8.40
CA LEU A 110 -11.72 -3.05 -8.12
C LEU A 110 -10.18 -3.01 -8.20
N SER A 111 -9.51 -4.09 -7.84
CA SER A 111 -8.05 -4.18 -7.98
C SER A 111 -7.61 -4.29 -9.43
N VAL A 112 -8.37 -4.99 -10.27
CA VAL A 112 -8.14 -5.03 -11.72
C VAL A 112 -8.27 -3.61 -12.30
N LEU A 113 -9.36 -2.91 -11.99
CA LEU A 113 -9.60 -1.54 -12.48
C LEU A 113 -8.51 -0.58 -11.98
N GLY A 114 -8.18 -0.61 -10.68
CA GLY A 114 -7.15 0.23 -10.08
C GLY A 114 -5.73 -0.04 -10.62
N ALA A 115 -5.43 -1.27 -11.04
CA ALA A 115 -4.15 -1.61 -11.66
C ALA A 115 -3.93 -0.87 -12.99
N PHE A 116 -4.99 -0.54 -13.71
CA PHE A 116 -4.93 0.26 -14.93
C PHE A 116 -5.06 1.76 -14.64
N GLU A 117 -5.92 2.16 -13.71
CA GLU A 117 -6.20 3.57 -13.38
C GLU A 117 -4.96 4.32 -12.90
N SER A 118 -4.23 3.78 -11.92
CA SER A 118 -3.08 4.43 -11.30
C SER A 118 -1.99 4.87 -12.31
N PRO A 119 -1.52 4.03 -13.25
CA PRO A 119 -0.58 4.45 -14.28
C PRO A 119 -1.15 5.52 -15.23
N VAL A 120 -2.44 5.45 -15.54
CA VAL A 120 -3.11 6.42 -16.43
C VAL A 120 -3.13 7.81 -15.79
N VAL A 121 -3.51 7.91 -14.51
CA VAL A 121 -3.49 9.16 -13.75
C VAL A 121 -2.10 9.78 -13.71
N GLN A 122 -1.07 8.98 -13.40
CA GLN A 122 0.31 9.46 -13.38
C GLN A 122 0.78 9.95 -14.75
N ALA A 123 0.34 9.31 -15.83
CA ALA A 123 0.64 9.72 -17.21
C ALA A 123 -0.10 11.01 -17.64
N CYS A 124 -1.20 11.40 -16.98
CA CYS A 124 -1.92 12.64 -17.25
C CYS A 124 -1.19 13.89 -16.73
N LEU A 125 -0.45 13.78 -15.60
CA LEU A 125 0.19 14.93 -14.95
C LEU A 125 1.16 15.69 -15.88
N PRO A 126 2.06 15.05 -16.65
CA PRO A 126 2.95 15.72 -17.59
C PRO A 126 2.21 16.39 -18.77
N GLN A 127 0.96 15.98 -19.06
CA GLN A 127 0.15 16.61 -20.09
C GLN A 127 -0.54 17.89 -19.60
N LEU A 128 -0.85 17.95 -18.32
CA LEU A 128 -1.51 19.11 -17.69
C LEU A 128 -0.51 20.15 -17.17
N LEU A 129 0.66 19.71 -16.75
CA LEU A 129 1.65 20.53 -16.06
C LEU A 129 3.05 20.31 -16.65
N SER A 130 3.89 21.36 -16.63
CA SER A 130 5.26 21.31 -17.12
C SER A 130 6.23 21.98 -16.15
N GLY A 131 7.52 21.61 -16.20
CA GLY A 131 8.58 22.21 -15.40
C GLY A 131 8.31 22.13 -13.90
N GLU A 132 8.51 23.24 -13.19
CA GLU A 132 8.33 23.35 -11.73
C GLU A 132 6.88 23.04 -11.30
N ARG A 133 5.88 23.32 -12.15
CA ARG A 133 4.46 23.00 -11.86
C ARG A 133 4.19 21.50 -11.83
N LEU A 134 4.88 20.72 -12.66
CA LEU A 134 4.77 19.26 -12.65
C LEU A 134 5.27 18.69 -11.31
N LEU A 135 6.40 19.20 -10.80
CA LEU A 135 6.91 18.79 -9.48
C LEU A 135 5.91 19.10 -8.37
N ARG A 136 5.36 20.31 -8.37
CA ARG A 136 4.36 20.73 -7.39
C ARG A 136 3.04 19.94 -7.54
N GLY A 137 2.62 19.65 -8.76
CA GLY A 137 1.43 18.84 -9.04
C GLY A 137 1.58 17.41 -8.52
N ASN A 138 2.73 16.76 -8.78
CA ASN A 138 3.03 15.45 -8.20
C ASN A 138 3.00 15.48 -6.66
N SER A 139 3.53 16.55 -6.05
CA SER A 139 3.48 16.72 -4.60
C SER A 139 2.05 16.80 -4.07
N VAL A 140 1.16 17.53 -4.76
CA VAL A 140 -0.26 17.62 -4.39
C VAL A 140 -0.95 16.26 -4.49
N VAL A 141 -0.74 15.50 -5.58
CA VAL A 141 -1.33 14.16 -5.73
C VAL A 141 -0.82 13.21 -4.65
N ASN A 142 0.47 13.22 -4.35
CA ASN A 142 1.05 12.42 -3.27
C ASN A 142 0.50 12.81 -1.88
N GLN A 143 0.28 14.11 -1.63
CA GLN A 143 -0.36 14.57 -0.39
C GLN A 143 -1.82 14.11 -0.28
N ILE A 144 -2.57 14.13 -1.39
CA ILE A 144 -3.94 13.59 -1.42
C ILE A 144 -3.93 12.10 -1.05
N GLN A 145 -3.03 11.31 -1.62
CA GLN A 145 -2.87 9.89 -1.29
C GLN A 145 -2.53 9.67 0.20
N ALA A 146 -1.57 10.44 0.72
CA ALA A 146 -1.16 10.35 2.12
C ALA A 146 -2.30 10.73 3.08
N LEU A 147 -3.03 11.82 2.79
CA LEU A 147 -4.17 12.26 3.59
C LEU A 147 -5.34 11.25 3.51
N ALA A 148 -5.62 10.72 2.33
CA ALA A 148 -6.65 9.68 2.16
C ALA A 148 -6.30 8.44 2.98
N GLY A 149 -5.05 7.96 2.93
CA GLY A 149 -4.58 6.83 3.73
C GLY A 149 -4.58 7.07 5.23
N LEU A 150 -4.42 8.33 5.66
CA LEU A 150 -4.43 8.71 7.08
C LEU A 150 -5.85 8.86 7.64
N VAL A 151 -6.72 9.56 6.91
CA VAL A 151 -8.03 10.01 7.43
C VAL A 151 -9.12 8.97 7.15
N THR A 152 -9.10 8.35 5.98
CA THR A 152 -10.20 7.50 5.52
C THR A 152 -10.39 6.21 6.33
N PRO A 153 -9.36 5.51 6.83
CA PRO A 153 -9.57 4.35 7.69
C PRO A 153 -10.35 4.68 8.96
N PHE A 154 -10.06 5.82 9.58
CA PHE A 154 -10.80 6.29 10.76
C PHE A 154 -12.26 6.62 10.44
N LEU A 155 -12.48 7.44 9.39
CA LEU A 155 -13.84 7.78 8.96
C LEU A 155 -14.61 6.56 8.45
N GLY A 156 -13.93 5.66 7.74
CA GLY A 156 -14.48 4.37 7.28
C GLY A 156 -14.87 3.47 8.44
N GLY A 157 -14.04 3.43 9.50
CA GLY A 157 -14.35 2.70 10.74
C GLY A 157 -15.57 3.23 11.46
N LEU A 158 -15.67 4.55 11.62
CA LEU A 158 -16.85 5.22 12.19
C LEU A 158 -18.11 4.96 11.35
N ALA A 159 -18.01 5.12 10.03
CA ALA A 159 -19.14 4.91 9.13
C ALA A 159 -19.59 3.45 9.13
N TYR A 160 -18.64 2.51 9.10
CA TYR A 160 -18.94 1.08 9.15
C TYR A 160 -19.59 0.67 10.48
N ALA A 161 -19.04 1.13 11.61
CA ALA A 161 -19.57 0.81 12.93
C ALA A 161 -20.96 1.41 13.19
N GLY A 162 -21.19 2.66 12.73
CA GLY A 162 -22.46 3.36 12.96
C GLY A 162 -23.56 3.04 11.95
N LEU A 163 -23.19 2.81 10.68
CA LEU A 163 -24.12 2.68 9.56
C LEU A 163 -24.13 1.28 8.92
N GLY A 164 -23.10 0.47 9.19
CA GLY A 164 -22.90 -0.83 8.56
C GLY A 164 -22.34 -0.76 7.14
N LEU A 165 -22.21 -1.92 6.50
CA LEU A 165 -21.57 -2.07 5.19
C LEU A 165 -22.32 -1.37 4.05
N GLY A 166 -23.65 -1.46 4.00
CA GLY A 166 -24.45 -0.98 2.88
C GLY A 166 -24.28 0.50 2.57
N PRO A 167 -24.47 1.41 3.53
CA PRO A 167 -24.24 2.85 3.34
C PRO A 167 -22.82 3.22 2.94
N VAL A 168 -21.79 2.50 3.45
CA VAL A 168 -20.40 2.72 3.05
C VAL A 168 -20.17 2.34 1.59
N LEU A 169 -20.71 1.19 1.16
CA LEU A 169 -20.67 0.78 -0.25
C LEU A 169 -21.37 1.81 -1.15
N LEU A 170 -22.55 2.27 -0.76
CA LEU A 170 -23.29 3.28 -1.52
C LEU A 170 -22.49 4.56 -1.65
N ALA A 171 -21.94 5.08 -0.56
CA ALA A 171 -21.13 6.28 -0.57
C ALA A 171 -19.87 6.13 -1.46
N ALA A 172 -19.17 5.00 -1.36
CA ALA A 172 -18.00 4.71 -2.19
C ALA A 172 -18.37 4.62 -3.67
N GLY A 173 -19.46 3.93 -4.02
CA GLY A 173 -19.97 3.85 -5.39
C GLY A 173 -20.31 5.22 -5.97
N LEU A 174 -20.93 6.09 -5.18
CA LEU A 174 -21.24 7.47 -5.56
C LEU A 174 -19.95 8.30 -5.72
N CYS A 175 -18.95 8.15 -4.86
CA CYS A 175 -17.65 8.81 -5.00
C CYS A 175 -17.01 8.46 -6.35
N PHE A 176 -16.96 7.18 -6.74
CA PHE A 176 -16.42 6.76 -8.04
C PHE A 176 -17.21 7.36 -9.23
N LEU A 177 -18.54 7.34 -9.17
CA LEU A 177 -19.36 7.92 -10.26
C LEU A 177 -19.20 9.44 -10.36
N LEU A 178 -19.10 10.13 -9.23
CA LEU A 178 -18.80 11.58 -9.20
C LEU A 178 -17.41 11.87 -9.79
N THR A 179 -16.40 11.05 -9.44
CA THR A 179 -15.06 11.15 -10.02
C THR A 179 -15.12 10.97 -11.54
N ALA A 180 -15.76 9.93 -12.03
CA ALA A 180 -15.94 9.70 -13.45
C ALA A 180 -16.61 10.90 -14.15
N GLY A 181 -17.62 11.50 -13.52
CA GLY A 181 -18.24 12.74 -13.98
C GLY A 181 -17.27 13.92 -14.07
N LEU A 182 -16.47 14.15 -13.01
CA LEU A 182 -15.46 15.21 -13.01
C LEU A 182 -14.41 15.01 -14.11
N GLU A 183 -13.96 13.79 -14.30
CA GLU A 183 -12.94 13.42 -15.29
C GLU A 183 -13.41 13.61 -16.72
N CYS A 184 -14.69 13.45 -17.01
CA CYS A 184 -15.28 13.74 -18.31
C CYS A 184 -15.10 15.21 -18.75
N PHE A 185 -14.93 16.13 -17.80
CA PHE A 185 -14.72 17.55 -18.09
C PHE A 185 -13.26 17.96 -18.24
N ILE A 186 -12.30 17.07 -17.94
CA ILE A 186 -10.87 17.32 -18.12
C ILE A 186 -10.53 17.36 -19.62
N ARG A 187 -9.74 18.36 -20.01
CA ARG A 187 -9.25 18.51 -21.38
C ARG A 187 -7.79 18.03 -21.45
N LEU A 188 -7.58 16.85 -22.04
CA LEU A 188 -6.26 16.30 -22.32
C LEU A 188 -5.99 16.31 -23.82
N PRO A 189 -4.74 16.60 -24.24
CA PRO A 189 -4.35 16.45 -25.63
C PRO A 189 -4.50 14.99 -26.07
N ALA A 190 -4.94 14.76 -27.30
CA ALA A 190 -5.01 13.41 -27.84
C ALA A 190 -3.61 12.76 -27.84
N PRO A 191 -3.51 11.45 -27.56
CA PRO A 191 -2.24 10.75 -27.62
C PRO A 191 -1.67 10.81 -29.04
N GLY A 192 -0.43 11.31 -29.16
CA GLY A 192 0.28 11.26 -30.44
C GLY A 192 0.66 9.82 -30.80
N PRO A 193 0.84 9.50 -32.10
CA PRO A 193 1.29 8.18 -32.51
C PRO A 193 2.66 7.87 -31.92
N ARG A 194 2.73 6.97 -30.95
CA ARG A 194 4.00 6.49 -30.37
C ARG A 194 4.29 5.08 -30.83
N GLY A 195 5.55 4.86 -31.22
CA GLY A 195 6.03 3.65 -31.87
C GLY A 195 5.84 2.38 -31.05
N GLY A 196 5.42 1.32 -31.75
CA GLY A 196 5.18 -0.01 -31.22
C GLY A 196 6.47 -0.78 -30.91
N GLY A 197 7.00 -0.65 -29.71
CA GLY A 197 7.95 -1.62 -29.18
C GLY A 197 7.21 -2.69 -28.39
N GLY A 198 7.55 -3.97 -28.56
CA GLY A 198 6.96 -5.07 -27.79
C GLY A 198 7.24 -4.90 -26.29
N LEU A 199 6.22 -4.62 -25.50
CA LEU A 199 6.33 -4.31 -24.06
C LEU A 199 7.01 -5.43 -23.27
N LEU A 200 6.63 -6.69 -23.56
CA LEU A 200 7.13 -7.86 -22.82
C LEU A 200 8.60 -8.20 -23.15
N SER A 201 9.05 -7.96 -24.40
CA SER A 201 10.44 -8.19 -24.79
C SER A 201 11.40 -7.17 -24.17
N GLY A 202 10.94 -5.94 -23.93
CA GLY A 202 11.68 -4.91 -23.20
C GLY A 202 11.84 -5.24 -21.72
N LEU A 203 10.75 -5.64 -21.05
CA LEU A 203 10.73 -5.99 -19.62
C LEU A 203 11.73 -7.10 -19.26
N GLY A 204 11.80 -8.17 -20.06
CA GLY A 204 12.74 -9.27 -19.81
C GLY A 204 14.21 -8.85 -19.93
N ARG A 205 14.52 -7.95 -20.88
CA ARG A 205 15.87 -7.40 -21.06
C ARG A 205 16.24 -6.49 -19.89
N ASP A 206 15.35 -5.59 -19.50
CA ASP A 206 15.55 -4.64 -18.42
C ASP A 206 15.74 -5.35 -17.07
N LEU A 207 14.98 -6.40 -16.83
CA LEU A 207 15.11 -7.25 -15.64
C LEU A 207 16.48 -7.95 -15.60
N ARG A 208 16.90 -8.54 -16.74
CA ARG A 208 18.20 -9.24 -16.85
C ARG A 208 19.36 -8.26 -16.65
N GLU A 209 19.28 -7.07 -17.22
CA GLU A 209 20.30 -6.02 -17.09
C GLU A 209 20.40 -5.54 -15.63
N SER A 210 19.27 -5.23 -14.99
CA SER A 210 19.21 -4.84 -13.59
C SER A 210 19.77 -5.91 -12.65
N LEU A 211 19.38 -7.17 -12.85
CA LEU A 211 19.90 -8.29 -12.06
C LEU A 211 21.40 -8.53 -12.27
N ARG A 212 21.90 -8.35 -13.50
CA ARG A 212 23.33 -8.47 -13.80
C ARG A 212 24.11 -7.39 -13.05
N PHE A 213 23.67 -6.13 -13.13
CA PHE A 213 24.27 -5.00 -12.41
C PHE A 213 24.31 -5.28 -10.90
N LEU A 214 23.15 -5.60 -10.31
CA LEU A 214 23.02 -5.87 -8.87
C LEU A 214 23.87 -7.04 -8.38
N ARG A 215 24.03 -8.11 -9.20
CA ARG A 215 24.80 -9.30 -8.79
C ARG A 215 26.29 -9.13 -8.96
N ARG A 216 26.74 -8.41 -10.00
CA ARG A 216 28.15 -8.33 -10.38
C ARG A 216 28.84 -7.05 -9.95
N GLU A 217 28.15 -5.91 -10.07
CA GLU A 217 28.73 -4.61 -9.84
C GLU A 217 28.39 -4.04 -8.46
N GLU A 218 27.14 -4.21 -8.00
CA GLU A 218 26.68 -3.67 -6.71
C GLU A 218 25.92 -4.72 -5.87
N PRO A 219 26.60 -5.78 -5.38
CA PRO A 219 25.97 -6.82 -4.56
C PRO A 219 25.42 -6.28 -3.22
N GLY A 220 25.94 -5.12 -2.76
CA GLY A 220 25.40 -4.41 -1.61
C GLY A 220 23.97 -3.90 -1.83
N LEU A 221 23.67 -3.41 -3.02
CA LEU A 221 22.31 -2.99 -3.39
C LEU A 221 21.35 -4.18 -3.49
N LEU A 222 21.79 -5.31 -4.04
CA LEU A 222 20.96 -6.52 -4.08
C LEU A 222 20.51 -6.95 -2.68
N ARG A 223 21.41 -6.90 -1.70
CA ARG A 223 21.07 -7.20 -0.30
C ARG A 223 20.11 -6.22 0.29
N LEU A 224 20.27 -4.94 -0.03
CA LEU A 224 19.34 -3.90 0.39
C LEU A 224 17.93 -4.13 -0.19
N LEU A 225 17.84 -4.54 -1.46
CA LEU A 225 16.57 -4.92 -2.08
C LEU A 225 15.92 -6.10 -1.36
N LEU A 226 16.70 -7.14 -1.05
CA LEU A 226 16.22 -8.31 -0.31
C LEU A 226 15.80 -7.94 1.12
N LEU A 227 16.53 -7.04 1.77
CA LEU A 227 16.18 -6.51 3.09
C LEU A 227 14.86 -5.73 3.05
N ALA A 228 14.67 -4.89 2.04
CA ALA A 228 13.42 -4.14 1.83
C ALA A 228 12.23 -5.07 1.55
N ALA A 229 12.41 -6.08 0.70
CA ALA A 229 11.40 -7.09 0.41
C ALA A 229 11.07 -7.94 1.66
N GLY A 230 12.08 -8.37 2.42
CA GLY A 230 11.90 -9.08 3.68
C GLY A 230 11.17 -8.24 4.72
N ALA A 231 11.53 -6.97 4.88
CA ALA A 231 10.80 -6.05 5.75
C ALA A 231 9.33 -5.90 5.30
N SER A 232 9.08 -5.72 3.99
CA SER A 232 7.71 -5.64 3.45
C SER A 232 6.89 -6.90 3.71
N PHE A 233 7.50 -8.07 3.63
CA PHE A 233 6.87 -9.35 3.94
C PHE A 233 6.40 -9.41 5.41
N PHE A 234 7.29 -9.14 6.35
CA PHE A 234 6.96 -9.20 7.77
C PHE A 234 5.99 -8.10 8.21
N VAL A 235 6.20 -6.86 7.73
CA VAL A 235 5.33 -5.72 8.05
C VAL A 235 3.92 -5.95 7.52
N SER A 236 3.80 -6.40 6.25
CA SER A 236 2.48 -6.64 5.66
C SER A 236 1.74 -7.77 6.36
N GLY A 237 2.43 -8.84 6.75
CA GLY A 237 1.83 -9.94 7.52
C GLY A 237 1.34 -9.50 8.90
N THR A 238 2.17 -8.77 9.64
CA THR A 238 1.83 -8.36 11.01
C THR A 238 0.89 -7.16 11.08
N ALA A 239 1.10 -6.13 10.26
CA ALA A 239 0.28 -4.92 10.31
C ALA A 239 -1.02 -5.07 9.51
N ALA A 240 -0.98 -5.60 8.27
CA ALA A 240 -2.18 -5.66 7.44
C ALA A 240 -3.11 -6.84 7.77
N VAL A 241 -2.60 -7.93 8.34
CA VAL A 241 -3.39 -9.13 8.70
C VAL A 241 -3.44 -9.34 10.20
N GLY A 242 -2.29 -9.37 10.86
CA GLY A 242 -2.22 -9.64 12.29
C GLY A 242 -2.94 -8.59 13.12
N PHE A 243 -2.71 -7.32 12.85
CA PHE A 243 -3.26 -6.24 13.66
C PHE A 243 -4.80 -6.19 13.66
N PRO A 244 -5.50 -6.18 12.52
CA PRO A 244 -6.97 -6.23 12.53
C PRO A 244 -7.50 -7.50 13.20
N HIS A 245 -6.90 -8.66 12.96
CA HIS A 245 -7.28 -9.90 13.62
C HIS A 245 -7.12 -9.81 15.15
N LEU A 246 -5.98 -9.31 15.63
CA LEU A 246 -5.74 -9.17 17.06
C LEU A 246 -6.70 -8.19 17.72
N VAL A 247 -6.94 -7.03 17.10
CA VAL A 247 -7.83 -6.00 17.68
C VAL A 247 -9.28 -6.46 17.66
N ARG A 248 -9.76 -7.03 16.56
CA ARG A 248 -11.18 -7.38 16.38
C ARG A 248 -11.53 -8.74 16.95
N ASN A 249 -10.75 -9.77 16.68
CA ASN A 249 -11.10 -11.15 17.02
C ASN A 249 -10.53 -11.60 18.37
N VAL A 250 -9.27 -11.24 18.67
CA VAL A 250 -8.62 -11.68 19.91
C VAL A 250 -8.99 -10.77 21.08
N LEU A 251 -8.94 -9.44 20.89
CA LEU A 251 -9.26 -8.47 21.93
C LEU A 251 -10.74 -8.07 21.94
N GLY A 252 -11.51 -8.38 20.90
CA GLY A 252 -12.95 -8.08 20.84
C GLY A 252 -13.28 -6.58 20.78
N LEU A 253 -12.35 -5.73 20.34
CA LEU A 253 -12.52 -4.27 20.33
C LEU A 253 -13.30 -3.80 19.09
N SER A 254 -13.82 -2.58 19.15
CA SER A 254 -14.69 -2.01 18.09
C SER A 254 -13.92 -1.69 16.80
N ALA A 255 -14.65 -1.59 15.68
CA ALA A 255 -14.09 -1.19 14.38
C ALA A 255 -13.59 0.28 14.39
N GLU A 256 -14.18 1.13 15.23
CA GLU A 256 -13.72 2.51 15.42
C GLU A 256 -12.32 2.57 16.02
N LEU A 257 -12.05 1.77 17.07
CA LEU A 257 -10.73 1.68 17.67
C LEU A 257 -9.70 1.14 16.69
N TYR A 258 -10.06 0.15 15.88
CA TYR A 258 -9.19 -0.32 14.81
C TYR A 258 -8.93 0.78 13.77
N GLY A 259 -9.97 1.47 13.28
CA GLY A 259 -9.83 2.58 12.33
C GLY A 259 -8.99 3.74 12.88
N ALA A 260 -9.14 4.07 14.19
CA ALA A 260 -8.31 5.06 14.85
C ALA A 260 -6.83 4.64 14.86
N SER A 261 -6.54 3.38 15.14
CA SER A 261 -5.17 2.85 15.12
C SER A 261 -4.57 2.86 13.72
N GLU A 262 -5.34 2.55 12.68
CA GLU A 262 -4.89 2.65 11.27
C GLU A 262 -4.47 4.10 10.93
N SER A 263 -5.23 5.10 11.40
CA SER A 263 -4.86 6.50 11.22
C SER A 263 -3.58 6.88 11.98
N VAL A 264 -3.38 6.32 13.17
CA VAL A 264 -2.14 6.48 13.94
C VAL A 264 -0.95 5.86 13.19
N LEU A 265 -1.12 4.71 12.55
CA LEU A 265 -0.11 4.09 11.68
C LEU A 265 0.18 4.94 10.44
N GLY A 266 -0.84 5.52 9.81
CA GLY A 266 -0.68 6.48 8.72
C GLY A 266 0.15 7.70 9.14
N ALA A 267 -0.12 8.27 10.33
CA ALA A 267 0.68 9.36 10.89
C ALA A 267 2.13 8.94 11.12
N ALA A 268 2.37 7.73 11.64
CA ALA A 268 3.71 7.18 11.83
C ALA A 268 4.49 7.09 10.51
N ALA A 269 3.83 6.70 9.42
CA ALA A 269 4.45 6.64 8.10
C ALA A 269 4.91 8.02 7.61
N VAL A 270 4.07 9.04 7.76
CA VAL A 270 4.41 10.43 7.39
C VAL A 270 5.56 10.97 8.26
N LEU A 271 5.47 10.80 9.57
CA LEU A 271 6.50 11.26 10.52
C LEU A 271 7.83 10.53 10.29
N GLY A 272 7.81 9.24 9.99
CA GLY A 272 9.01 8.47 9.66
C GLY A 272 9.68 8.95 8.38
N ALA A 273 8.91 9.25 7.33
CA ALA A 273 9.44 9.82 6.09
C ALA A 273 10.07 11.20 6.30
N LEU A 274 9.44 12.08 7.09
CA LEU A 274 10.00 13.38 7.47
C LEU A 274 11.28 13.22 8.29
N ALA A 275 11.29 12.31 9.26
CA ALA A 275 12.46 12.00 10.08
C ALA A 275 13.65 11.49 9.23
N ALA A 276 13.38 10.73 8.16
CA ALA A 276 14.41 10.30 7.22
C ALA A 276 15.13 11.49 6.55
N GLY A 277 14.39 12.53 6.18
CA GLY A 277 14.97 13.75 5.60
C GLY A 277 15.84 14.52 6.60
N ILE A 278 15.40 14.60 7.86
CA ILE A 278 16.10 15.39 8.89
C ILE A 278 17.29 14.64 9.48
N PHE A 279 17.12 13.38 9.84
CA PHE A 279 18.10 12.58 10.57
C PHE A 279 18.92 11.64 9.69
N GLY A 280 18.43 11.34 8.47
CA GLY A 280 19.06 10.39 7.54
C GLY A 280 20.54 10.65 7.31
N PRO A 281 20.99 11.89 7.02
CA PRO A 281 22.42 12.20 6.80
C PRO A 281 23.32 11.90 8.00
N ARG A 282 22.76 11.84 9.21
CA ARG A 282 23.50 11.57 10.46
C ARG A 282 23.56 10.07 10.83
N LEU A 283 22.73 9.25 10.20
CA LEU A 283 22.63 7.82 10.50
C LEU A 283 23.65 6.99 9.73
N LYS A 284 24.74 6.61 10.38
CA LYS A 284 25.82 5.80 9.75
C LYS A 284 25.44 4.34 9.46
N ARG A 285 24.42 3.79 10.11
CA ARG A 285 24.00 2.37 10.02
C ARG A 285 22.48 2.24 9.93
N TRP A 286 21.91 3.02 9.05
CA TRP A 286 20.47 3.11 8.87
C TRP A 286 19.83 1.78 8.39
N GLU A 287 20.59 0.84 7.80
CA GLU A 287 20.10 -0.48 7.41
C GLU A 287 19.57 -1.26 8.63
N ARG A 288 20.04 -0.95 9.83
CA ARG A 288 19.57 -1.57 11.08
C ARG A 288 18.14 -1.18 11.43
N LEU A 289 17.61 -0.12 10.85
CA LEU A 289 16.22 0.30 11.05
C LEU A 289 15.25 -0.81 10.62
N ALA A 290 15.58 -1.60 9.59
CA ALA A 290 14.76 -2.74 9.19
C ALA A 290 14.54 -3.74 10.34
N GLY A 291 15.54 -3.93 11.22
CA GLY A 291 15.40 -4.80 12.39
C GLY A 291 14.73 -4.13 13.59
N ALA A 292 14.70 -2.80 13.64
CA ALA A 292 14.09 -2.08 14.75
C ALA A 292 12.55 -2.24 14.80
N PHE A 293 11.91 -2.57 13.66
CA PHE A 293 10.51 -2.98 13.65
C PHE A 293 10.27 -4.22 14.53
N GLY A 294 11.18 -5.20 14.50
CA GLY A 294 11.11 -6.36 15.37
C GLY A 294 11.17 -5.99 16.85
N LEU A 295 12.08 -5.07 17.23
CA LEU A 295 12.15 -4.59 18.61
C LEU A 295 10.85 -3.90 19.06
N ALA A 296 10.18 -3.19 18.16
CA ALA A 296 8.92 -2.52 18.43
C ALA A 296 7.75 -3.50 18.68
N LEU A 297 7.81 -4.73 18.15
CA LEU A 297 6.80 -5.77 18.38
C LEU A 297 6.99 -6.55 19.69
N LEU A 298 8.20 -6.55 20.27
CA LEU A 298 8.49 -7.34 21.47
C LEU A 298 7.57 -7.02 22.66
N PRO A 299 7.27 -5.74 22.99
CA PRO A 299 6.39 -5.44 24.12
C PRO A 299 4.98 -6.01 23.96
N ALA A 300 4.44 -5.99 22.74
CA ALA A 300 3.12 -6.57 22.44
C ALA A 300 3.14 -8.10 22.62
N GLY A 301 4.12 -8.79 22.04
CA GLY A 301 4.27 -10.24 22.21
C GLY A 301 4.47 -10.65 23.68
N ALA A 302 5.31 -9.92 24.43
CA ALA A 302 5.49 -10.15 25.85
C ALA A 302 4.22 -9.87 26.67
N GLY A 303 3.44 -8.84 26.29
CA GLY A 303 2.16 -8.52 26.93
C GLY A 303 1.12 -9.64 26.75
N PHE A 304 1.03 -10.26 25.55
CA PHE A 304 0.18 -11.43 25.34
C PHE A 304 0.65 -12.62 26.16
N ALA A 305 1.94 -12.91 26.19
CA ALA A 305 2.51 -13.98 27.03
C ALA A 305 2.23 -13.76 28.53
N ALA A 306 2.25 -12.51 28.99
CA ALA A 306 1.91 -12.13 30.35
C ALA A 306 0.40 -12.05 30.60
N ARG A 307 -0.45 -12.28 29.60
CA ARG A 307 -1.92 -12.22 29.66
C ARG A 307 -2.46 -10.92 30.25
N LEU A 308 -1.93 -9.79 29.80
CA LEU A 308 -2.39 -8.46 30.19
C LEU A 308 -3.82 -8.20 29.76
N GLY A 309 -4.50 -7.25 30.40
CA GLY A 309 -5.86 -6.87 30.03
C GLY A 309 -5.96 -6.27 28.63
N PRO A 310 -7.17 -6.33 27.98
CA PRO A 310 -7.38 -5.93 26.58
C PRO A 310 -6.90 -4.51 26.27
N THR A 311 -7.14 -3.55 27.17
CA THR A 311 -6.72 -2.16 26.97
C THR A 311 -5.20 -2.00 26.95
N ALA A 312 -4.47 -2.70 27.85
CA ALA A 312 -3.03 -2.67 27.88
C ALA A 312 -2.43 -3.31 26.63
N LEU A 313 -2.99 -4.45 26.18
CA LEU A 313 -2.58 -5.12 24.95
C LEU A 313 -2.83 -4.27 23.72
N TYR A 314 -3.97 -3.60 23.62
CA TYR A 314 -4.29 -2.67 22.55
C TYR A 314 -3.28 -1.52 22.47
N LEU A 315 -2.96 -0.91 23.61
CA LEU A 315 -1.96 0.16 23.66
C LEU A 315 -0.56 -0.33 23.26
N LEU A 316 -0.13 -1.49 23.77
CA LEU A 316 1.18 -2.08 23.43
C LEU A 316 1.25 -2.41 21.93
N LEU A 317 0.19 -2.98 21.35
CA LEU A 317 0.10 -3.26 19.92
C LEU A 317 0.16 -1.97 19.10
N THR A 318 -0.68 -0.98 19.42
CA THR A 318 -0.77 0.28 18.65
C THR A 318 0.54 1.06 18.76
N CYS A 319 1.12 1.20 19.95
CA CYS A 319 2.41 1.87 20.14
C CYS A 319 3.56 1.12 19.46
N GLY A 320 3.58 -0.21 19.56
CA GLY A 320 4.58 -1.04 18.91
C GLY A 320 4.51 -0.92 17.38
N LEU A 321 3.32 -1.02 16.82
CA LEU A 321 3.12 -0.86 15.37
C LEU A 321 3.38 0.58 14.91
N PHE A 322 3.02 1.60 15.69
CA PHE A 322 3.39 2.99 15.42
C PHE A 322 4.91 3.14 15.30
N ALA A 323 5.64 2.70 16.33
CA ALA A 323 7.10 2.77 16.35
C ALA A 323 7.71 1.97 15.17
N GLY A 324 7.17 0.79 14.91
CA GLY A 324 7.56 -0.05 13.78
C GLY A 324 7.31 0.61 12.43
N GLN A 325 6.12 1.15 12.20
CA GLN A 325 5.75 1.84 10.96
C GLN A 325 6.59 3.10 10.74
N PHE A 326 6.84 3.88 11.79
CA PHE A 326 7.73 5.04 11.77
C PHE A 326 9.13 4.66 11.26
N VAL A 327 9.73 3.64 11.88
CA VAL A 327 11.07 3.16 11.53
C VAL A 327 11.10 2.55 10.13
N CYS A 328 10.06 1.81 9.74
CA CYS A 328 9.95 1.18 8.44
C CYS A 328 9.84 2.23 7.31
N SER A 329 9.05 3.28 7.52
CA SER A 329 8.93 4.40 6.60
C SER A 329 10.27 5.14 6.45
N MET A 330 10.95 5.41 7.57
CA MET A 330 12.27 6.01 7.57
C MET A 330 13.28 5.14 6.80
N PHE A 331 13.29 3.83 7.03
CA PHE A 331 14.14 2.88 6.30
C PHE A 331 13.84 2.90 4.79
N SER A 332 12.58 2.88 4.38
CA SER A 332 12.17 2.86 2.98
C SER A 332 12.66 4.08 2.21
N VAL A 333 12.55 5.29 2.81
CA VAL A 333 13.04 6.53 2.19
C VAL A 333 14.56 6.50 2.04
N LEU A 334 15.29 6.08 3.07
CA LEU A 334 16.75 6.01 3.04
C LEU A 334 17.24 4.94 2.07
N ALA A 335 16.59 3.77 2.04
CA ALA A 335 16.92 2.68 1.12
C ALA A 335 16.74 3.12 -0.34
N LEU A 336 15.59 3.74 -0.67
CA LEU A 336 15.32 4.24 -2.01
C LEU A 336 16.33 5.31 -2.44
N SER A 337 16.61 6.27 -1.56
CA SER A 337 17.61 7.32 -1.82
C SER A 337 18.99 6.72 -2.06
N HIS A 338 19.42 5.74 -1.26
CA HIS A 338 20.71 5.08 -1.42
C HIS A 338 20.81 4.29 -2.73
N ILE A 339 19.73 3.58 -3.10
CA ILE A 339 19.65 2.87 -4.38
C ILE A 339 19.80 3.85 -5.54
N GLN A 340 19.09 4.97 -5.51
CA GLN A 340 19.13 5.97 -6.57
C GLN A 340 20.53 6.63 -6.70
N GLN A 341 21.21 6.88 -5.58
CA GLN A 341 22.56 7.49 -5.58
C GLN A 341 23.67 6.56 -6.09
N ARG A 342 23.50 5.23 -5.87
CA ARG A 342 24.50 4.22 -6.24
C ARG A 342 24.27 3.62 -7.63
N THR A 343 23.11 3.83 -8.20
CA THR A 343 22.74 3.26 -9.51
C THR A 343 23.04 4.27 -10.61
N PRO A 344 23.74 3.89 -11.70
CA PRO A 344 23.95 4.75 -12.87
C PRO A 344 22.64 5.27 -13.44
N GLU A 345 22.64 6.50 -13.99
CA GLU A 345 21.41 7.18 -14.47
C GLU A 345 20.58 6.33 -15.42
N HIS A 346 21.21 5.61 -16.36
CA HIS A 346 20.52 4.76 -17.35
C HIS A 346 19.86 3.50 -16.75
N LEU A 347 20.24 3.09 -15.53
CA LEU A 347 19.68 1.94 -14.80
C LEU A 347 18.80 2.34 -13.63
N THR A 348 18.84 3.60 -13.17
CA THR A 348 18.14 4.04 -11.94
C THR A 348 16.65 3.73 -11.98
N GLY A 349 15.97 4.01 -13.10
CA GLY A 349 14.55 3.69 -13.26
C GLY A 349 14.27 2.19 -13.18
N LYS A 350 15.11 1.37 -13.85
CA LYS A 350 14.96 -0.09 -13.90
C LYS A 350 15.18 -0.75 -12.53
N VAL A 351 16.24 -0.34 -11.81
CA VAL A 351 16.57 -0.87 -10.48
C VAL A 351 15.53 -0.43 -9.45
N THR A 352 15.07 0.84 -9.51
CA THR A 352 14.00 1.34 -8.65
C THR A 352 12.69 0.57 -8.88
N ALA A 353 12.30 0.36 -10.13
CA ALA A 353 11.12 -0.43 -10.47
C ALA A 353 11.23 -1.88 -9.96
N LEU A 354 12.40 -2.51 -10.12
CA LEU A 354 12.66 -3.85 -9.59
C LEU A 354 12.52 -3.90 -8.06
N THR A 355 13.03 -2.88 -7.35
CA THR A 355 12.91 -2.77 -5.89
C THR A 355 11.44 -2.69 -5.47
N MET A 356 10.67 -1.81 -6.11
CA MET A 356 9.24 -1.66 -5.83
C MET A 356 8.47 -2.94 -6.12
N THR A 357 8.73 -3.57 -7.26
CA THR A 357 8.09 -4.84 -7.63
C THR A 357 8.40 -5.93 -6.62
N LEU A 358 9.66 -6.09 -6.22
CA LEU A 358 10.06 -7.12 -5.27
C LEU A 358 9.39 -6.92 -3.90
N SER A 359 9.37 -5.67 -3.40
CA SER A 359 8.71 -5.32 -2.14
C SER A 359 7.20 -5.54 -2.22
N THR A 360 6.57 -5.16 -3.33
CA THR A 360 5.11 -5.36 -3.53
C THR A 360 4.75 -6.84 -3.65
N CYS A 361 5.56 -7.65 -4.35
CA CYS A 361 5.33 -9.09 -4.45
C CYS A 361 5.53 -9.82 -3.11
N ALA A 362 6.39 -9.32 -2.24
CA ALA A 362 6.62 -9.90 -0.92
C ALA A 362 5.42 -9.72 0.03
N GLN A 363 4.62 -8.66 -0.14
CA GLN A 363 3.50 -8.35 0.74
C GLN A 363 2.41 -9.44 0.76
N PRO A 364 1.83 -9.88 -0.38
CA PRO A 364 0.80 -10.93 -0.36
C PRO A 364 1.32 -12.27 0.17
N LEU A 365 2.60 -12.58 -0.03
CA LEU A 365 3.20 -13.77 0.58
C LEU A 365 3.24 -13.67 2.10
N GLY A 366 3.63 -12.51 2.62
CA GLY A 366 3.58 -12.22 4.06
C GLY A 366 2.14 -12.32 4.59
N GLN A 367 1.18 -11.69 3.92
CA GLN A 367 -0.23 -11.73 4.31
C GLN A 367 -0.75 -13.16 4.42
N LEU A 368 -0.55 -13.99 3.38
CA LEU A 368 -1.03 -15.38 3.35
C LEU A 368 -0.43 -16.23 4.46
N LEU A 369 0.89 -16.15 4.67
CA LEU A 369 1.56 -16.92 5.71
C LEU A 369 1.14 -16.49 7.11
N TYR A 370 1.09 -15.18 7.36
CA TYR A 370 0.69 -14.66 8.66
C TYR A 370 -0.80 -14.89 8.97
N GLY A 371 -1.66 -14.88 7.95
CA GLY A 371 -3.05 -15.27 8.12
C GLY A 371 -3.18 -16.70 8.68
N GLN A 372 -2.43 -17.63 8.11
CA GLN A 372 -2.39 -19.03 8.62
C GLN A 372 -1.75 -19.12 10.01
N PHE A 373 -0.66 -18.39 10.24
CA PHE A 373 0.01 -18.42 11.56
C PHE A 373 -0.89 -17.89 12.67
N PHE A 374 -1.65 -16.82 12.44
CA PHE A 374 -2.58 -16.28 13.42
C PHE A 374 -3.80 -17.21 13.63
N ASP A 375 -4.32 -17.85 12.58
CA ASP A 375 -5.39 -18.85 12.71
C ASP A 375 -4.93 -20.06 13.53
N LEU A 376 -3.70 -20.54 13.29
CA LEU A 376 -3.11 -21.66 14.05
C LEU A 376 -2.80 -21.29 15.51
N ALA A 377 -2.35 -20.06 15.75
CA ALA A 377 -2.03 -19.56 17.10
C ALA A 377 -3.29 -19.35 17.94
N GLY A 378 -4.45 -19.06 17.31
CA GLY A 378 -5.73 -18.87 17.97
C GLY A 378 -5.65 -17.81 19.09
N SER A 379 -5.79 -18.25 20.35
CA SER A 379 -5.77 -17.38 21.52
C SER A 379 -4.36 -17.05 22.06
N ALA A 380 -3.30 -17.52 21.40
CA ALA A 380 -1.91 -17.37 21.84
C ALA A 380 -1.02 -16.66 20.78
N PRO A 381 -1.33 -15.38 20.42
CA PRO A 381 -0.62 -14.66 19.36
C PRO A 381 0.86 -14.40 19.67
N GLU A 382 1.32 -14.56 20.91
CA GLU A 382 2.73 -14.49 21.30
C GLU A 382 3.60 -15.47 20.52
N TYR A 383 3.08 -16.64 20.14
CA TYR A 383 3.79 -17.63 19.31
C TYR A 383 4.01 -17.15 17.86
N VAL A 384 3.32 -16.11 17.41
CA VAL A 384 3.56 -15.46 16.12
C VAL A 384 4.40 -14.20 16.29
N LEU A 385 4.05 -13.34 17.24
CA LEU A 385 4.68 -12.03 17.43
C LEU A 385 6.14 -12.13 17.87
N LEU A 386 6.47 -13.01 18.85
CA LEU A 386 7.84 -13.13 19.38
C LEU A 386 8.82 -13.72 18.34
N PRO A 387 8.51 -14.83 17.64
CA PRO A 387 9.38 -15.30 16.57
C PRO A 387 9.53 -14.30 15.42
N THR A 388 8.46 -13.58 15.08
CA THR A 388 8.52 -12.52 14.07
C THR A 388 9.45 -11.39 14.49
N ALA A 389 9.36 -10.95 15.74
CA ALA A 389 10.26 -9.95 16.29
C ALA A 389 11.72 -10.41 16.22
N ALA A 390 12.00 -11.65 16.60
CA ALA A 390 13.33 -12.24 16.51
C ALA A 390 13.85 -12.32 15.06
N ALA A 391 13.01 -12.81 14.13
CA ALA A 391 13.35 -12.91 12.72
C ALA A 391 13.70 -11.54 12.11
N LEU A 392 12.90 -10.51 12.40
CA LEU A 392 13.15 -9.13 11.96
C LEU A 392 14.44 -8.55 12.55
N CYS A 393 14.71 -8.78 13.81
CA CYS A 393 15.97 -8.33 14.44
C CYS A 393 17.21 -9.00 13.81
N LEU A 394 17.08 -10.24 13.34
CA LEU A 394 18.16 -11.00 12.71
C LEU A 394 18.31 -10.69 11.23
N LEU A 395 17.25 -10.25 10.55
CA LEU A 395 17.22 -10.02 9.10
C LEU A 395 18.36 -9.12 8.59
N PRO A 396 18.66 -7.95 9.20
CA PRO A 396 19.78 -7.11 8.76
C PRO A 396 21.14 -7.78 8.98
N ARG A 397 21.26 -8.64 9.98
CA ARG A 397 22.52 -9.39 10.26
C ARG A 397 22.72 -10.52 9.24
N ALA A 398 21.66 -11.25 8.89
CA ALA A 398 21.71 -12.34 7.92
C ALA A 398 22.09 -11.83 6.52
N LEU A 399 21.70 -10.60 6.18
CA LEU A 399 21.99 -9.98 4.90
C LEU A 399 23.23 -9.06 4.94
N SER A 400 23.87 -8.83 6.10
CA SER A 400 25.13 -8.10 6.18
C SER A 400 26.31 -8.97 5.74
N THR A 401 27.26 -8.38 4.99
CA THR A 401 28.55 -9.07 4.73
C THR A 401 29.34 -9.20 6.02
N PRO A 402 30.08 -10.31 6.25
CA PRO A 402 31.25 -10.24 7.08
C PRO A 402 32.18 -9.15 6.48
N LYS A 403 32.64 -8.22 7.33
CA LYS A 403 33.71 -7.30 6.92
C LYS A 403 34.84 -8.16 6.37
N PRO A 404 35.46 -7.79 5.22
CA PRO A 404 36.72 -8.38 4.89
C PRO A 404 37.63 -8.10 6.10
N THR A 405 38.12 -9.16 6.72
CA THR A 405 39.18 -9.09 7.71
C THR A 405 40.36 -8.41 7.02
N ALA A 406 40.71 -7.21 7.51
CA ALA A 406 41.85 -6.44 7.05
C ALA A 406 43.15 -7.20 7.28
#